data_75d1d6ebdb76ade26b8896a8555c49de
#
_entry.id   75d1d6ebdb76ade26b8896a8555c49de
#
_cell.length_a   1.000
_cell.length_b   1.000
_cell.length_c   1.000
_cell.angle_alpha   90.00
_cell.angle_beta   90.00
_cell.angle_gamma   90.00
#
_symmetry.space_group_name_H-M   'P 1'
#
loop_
_entity.id
_entity.type
_entity.pdbx_description
1 polymer ?
#
loop_
_entity_poly.entity_id
_entity_poly.type
_entity_poly.pdbx_seq_one_letter_code
_entity_poly.pdbx_strand_id
1 'polypeptide(L)'
;FLSKTLNFTFHFDKKFNAEVGTLHTDSHKVFFLKPLTFMNLSGESIAPFARYFDIAHTLIIHDDIDIAFGDIRFKYGGSSGGHNGLKSIDKAMGDKYLRLRFGIGRDTQGNVIDYVLSDFNTQEIAQITQTLPFIQFAIAYFYTMQGSIEDILAHLQNRFTLRNKSQKPNKDSINITKQNIRDKR
;
A
#
# COMPACT_ATOMS: atom_id res chain seq x y z
N PHE A 1 -3.27 -1.87 13.57
CA PHE A 1 -4.10 -2.97 13.06
C PHE A 1 -3.27 -4.24 12.87
N LEU A 2 -2.34 -4.30 11.91
CA LEU A 2 -1.53 -5.49 11.62
C LEU A 2 -0.85 -6.09 12.85
N SER A 3 -0.21 -5.28 13.69
CA SER A 3 0.48 -5.75 14.89
C SER A 3 -0.45 -6.46 15.89
N LYS A 4 -1.68 -5.96 16.04
CA LYS A 4 -2.69 -6.61 16.90
C LYS A 4 -3.17 -7.92 16.30
N THR A 5 -3.44 -7.97 14.99
CA THR A 5 -4.00 -9.16 14.34
C THR A 5 -2.98 -10.25 14.12
N LEU A 6 -1.72 -9.90 13.89
CA LEU A 6 -0.60 -10.84 13.70
C LEU A 6 0.19 -11.08 14.99
N ASN A 7 -0.25 -10.52 16.12
CA ASN A 7 0.31 -10.69 17.45
C ASN A 7 1.82 -10.43 17.53
N PHE A 8 2.25 -9.25 17.09
CA PHE A 8 3.60 -8.74 17.29
C PHE A 8 3.58 -7.29 17.81
N THR A 9 4.68 -6.85 18.41
CA THR A 9 4.88 -5.48 18.89
C THR A 9 5.94 -4.76 18.07
N PHE A 10 5.76 -3.45 17.88
CA PHE A 10 6.79 -2.58 17.35
C PHE A 10 7.69 -2.09 18.47
N HIS A 11 9.01 -2.11 18.23
CA HIS A 11 10.03 -1.56 19.11
C HIS A 11 10.90 -0.58 18.33
N PHE A 12 11.26 0.52 18.97
CA PHE A 12 12.16 1.49 18.35
C PHE A 12 13.57 0.91 18.22
N ASP A 13 14.11 0.95 17.02
CA ASP A 13 15.47 0.60 16.70
C ASP A 13 16.26 1.85 16.30
N LYS A 14 17.15 2.30 17.21
CA LYS A 14 17.96 3.51 17.00
C LYS A 14 18.92 3.36 15.82
N LYS A 15 19.43 2.16 15.55
CA LYS A 15 20.40 1.90 14.48
C LYS A 15 19.83 2.22 13.10
N PHE A 16 18.54 1.93 12.92
CA PHE A 16 17.85 2.12 11.64
C PHE A 16 16.88 3.30 11.65
N ASN A 17 16.78 4.00 12.78
CA ASN A 17 15.80 5.08 12.98
C ASN A 17 14.39 4.66 12.53
N ALA A 18 13.91 3.56 13.07
CA ALA A 18 12.64 2.94 12.69
C ALA A 18 11.97 2.27 13.88
N GLU A 19 10.65 2.10 13.80
CA GLU A 19 9.95 1.09 14.59
C GLU A 19 9.96 -0.24 13.83
N VAL A 20 10.43 -1.29 14.48
CA VAL A 20 10.57 -2.64 13.92
C VAL A 20 9.66 -3.61 14.64
N GLY A 21 8.83 -4.32 13.89
CA GLY A 21 8.09 -5.48 14.37
C GLY A 21 8.62 -6.74 13.71
N THR A 22 8.63 -7.85 14.43
CA THR A 22 9.08 -9.14 13.91
C THR A 22 8.01 -10.21 14.13
N LEU A 23 7.71 -10.93 13.06
CA LEU A 23 6.87 -12.12 13.09
C LEU A 23 7.72 -13.33 12.71
N HIS A 24 7.69 -14.37 13.54
CA HIS A 24 8.34 -15.64 13.26
C HIS A 24 7.31 -16.59 12.66
N THR A 25 7.60 -17.16 11.51
CA THR A 25 6.86 -18.25 10.89
C THR A 25 7.69 -19.53 10.99
N ASP A 26 7.11 -20.67 10.62
CA ASP A 26 7.82 -21.96 10.66
C ASP A 26 9.05 -22.00 9.74
N SER A 27 9.08 -21.17 8.70
CA SER A 27 10.11 -21.20 7.66
C SER A 27 10.97 -19.93 7.56
N HIS A 28 10.52 -18.77 8.07
CA HIS A 28 11.27 -17.53 7.95
C HIS A 28 10.84 -16.46 8.96
N LYS A 29 11.64 -15.40 9.01
CA LYS A 29 11.30 -14.16 9.73
C LYS A 29 10.69 -13.15 8.76
N VAL A 30 9.62 -12.51 9.23
CA VAL A 30 9.00 -11.36 8.54
C VAL A 30 9.22 -10.13 9.40
N PHE A 31 9.78 -9.09 8.80
CA PHE A 31 9.99 -7.82 9.45
C PHE A 31 8.99 -6.79 8.96
N PHE A 32 8.42 -6.05 9.89
CA PHE A 32 7.60 -4.88 9.63
C PHE A 32 8.39 -3.66 10.05
N LEU A 33 8.68 -2.78 9.11
CA LEU A 33 9.50 -1.61 9.35
C LEU A 33 8.66 -0.33 9.11
N LYS A 34 8.65 0.57 10.09
CA LYS A 34 8.11 1.92 9.96
C LYS A 34 9.26 2.91 10.13
N PRO A 35 9.82 3.46 9.05
CA PRO A 35 10.85 4.50 9.15
C PRO A 35 10.34 5.70 9.95
N LEU A 36 11.19 6.23 10.82
CA LEU A 36 10.94 7.46 11.57
C LEU A 36 11.75 8.64 11.00
N THR A 37 12.35 8.45 9.85
CA THR A 37 12.97 9.51 9.05
C THR A 37 11.90 10.39 8.41
N PHE A 38 12.29 11.57 7.92
CA PHE A 38 11.44 12.28 6.97
C PHE A 38 11.20 11.42 5.73
N MET A 39 10.06 11.64 5.05
CA MET A 39 9.66 10.87 3.88
C MET A 39 10.76 10.81 2.80
N ASN A 40 11.39 11.93 2.51
CA ASN A 40 12.47 12.02 1.52
C ASN A 40 13.80 11.37 1.96
N LEU A 41 13.86 10.80 3.16
CA LEU A 41 15.02 10.08 3.72
C LEU A 41 14.67 8.62 4.06
N SER A 42 13.52 8.10 3.62
CA SER A 42 13.07 6.73 3.95
C SER A 42 14.10 5.65 3.55
N GLY A 43 14.85 5.87 2.48
CA GLY A 43 15.90 4.95 2.04
C GLY A 43 17.08 4.83 3.02
N GLU A 44 17.33 5.85 3.85
CA GLU A 44 18.38 5.82 4.88
C GLU A 44 18.06 4.85 6.03
N SER A 45 16.78 4.58 6.25
CA SER A 45 16.32 3.58 7.20
C SER A 45 16.21 2.18 6.55
N ILE A 46 15.50 2.09 5.43
CA ILE A 46 15.11 0.82 4.81
C ILE A 46 16.33 0.08 4.23
N ALA A 47 17.20 0.76 3.49
CA ALA A 47 18.30 0.09 2.79
C ALA A 47 19.36 -0.49 3.74
N PRO A 48 19.83 0.21 4.80
CA PRO A 48 20.71 -0.40 5.80
C PRO A 48 20.05 -1.57 6.53
N PHE A 49 18.76 -1.48 6.84
CA PHE A 49 18.01 -2.57 7.47
C PHE A 49 17.98 -3.81 6.58
N ALA A 50 17.58 -3.64 5.31
CA ALA A 50 17.50 -4.73 4.36
C ALA A 50 18.85 -5.44 4.17
N ARG A 51 19.95 -4.67 4.07
CA ARG A 51 21.30 -5.24 3.97
C ARG A 51 21.74 -5.96 5.24
N TYR A 52 21.42 -5.40 6.42
CA TYR A 52 21.87 -5.98 7.69
C TYR A 52 21.22 -7.32 7.98
N PHE A 53 19.95 -7.49 7.61
CA PHE A 53 19.19 -8.72 7.83
C PHE A 53 19.13 -9.62 6.60
N ASP A 54 19.86 -9.30 5.53
CA ASP A 54 19.87 -10.04 4.25
C ASP A 54 18.46 -10.33 3.72
N ILE A 55 17.66 -9.27 3.60
CA ILE A 55 16.25 -9.38 3.22
C ILE A 55 16.12 -9.77 1.74
N ALA A 56 15.62 -10.95 1.49
CA ALA A 56 15.45 -11.49 0.13
C ALA A 56 14.35 -10.74 -0.67
N HIS A 57 13.23 -10.42 -0.03
CA HIS A 57 12.10 -9.76 -0.68
C HIS A 57 11.58 -8.61 0.16
N THR A 58 11.34 -7.48 -0.49
CA THR A 58 10.80 -6.28 0.15
C THR A 58 9.48 -5.90 -0.50
N LEU A 59 8.45 -5.64 0.34
CA LEU A 59 7.19 -5.04 -0.06
C LEU A 59 7.09 -3.64 0.56
N ILE A 60 7.10 -2.62 -0.28
CA ILE A 60 6.89 -1.23 0.14
C ILE A 60 5.40 -0.89 0.01
N ILE A 61 4.81 -0.47 1.11
CA ILE A 61 3.42 0.03 1.15
C ILE A 61 3.49 1.56 1.15
N HIS A 62 2.86 2.19 0.18
CA HIS A 62 2.89 3.64 0.03
C HIS A 62 1.58 4.18 -0.54
N ASP A 63 1.33 5.47 -0.33
CA ASP A 63 0.25 6.21 -0.95
C ASP A 63 0.50 6.46 -2.44
N ASP A 64 -0.57 6.63 -3.21
CA ASP A 64 -0.49 6.91 -4.62
C ASP A 64 -1.64 7.82 -5.09
N ILE A 65 -1.28 9.01 -5.56
CA ILE A 65 -2.23 10.01 -6.03
C ILE A 65 -2.85 9.70 -7.40
N ASP A 66 -2.24 8.81 -8.17
CA ASP A 66 -2.73 8.42 -9.50
C ASP A 66 -3.71 7.25 -9.48
N ILE A 67 -4.03 6.78 -8.28
CA ILE A 67 -4.98 5.69 -8.03
C ILE A 67 -6.15 6.27 -7.23
N ALA A 68 -7.38 5.88 -7.60
CA ALA A 68 -8.58 6.34 -6.90
C ALA A 68 -8.52 5.97 -5.42
N PHE A 69 -9.12 6.79 -4.55
CA PHE A 69 -9.09 6.59 -3.10
C PHE A 69 -9.62 5.20 -2.70
N GLY A 70 -8.83 4.49 -1.91
CA GLY A 70 -9.15 3.15 -1.43
C GLY A 70 -8.91 2.02 -2.43
N ASP A 71 -8.52 2.31 -3.68
CA ASP A 71 -8.05 1.29 -4.62
C ASP A 71 -6.67 0.78 -4.19
N ILE A 72 -6.42 -0.51 -4.44
CA ILE A 72 -5.14 -1.14 -4.15
C ILE A 72 -4.58 -1.75 -5.43
N ARG A 73 -3.32 -1.51 -5.69
CA ARG A 73 -2.60 -2.09 -6.83
C ARG A 73 -1.21 -2.56 -6.41
N PHE A 74 -0.74 -3.59 -7.10
CA PHE A 74 0.61 -4.12 -6.90
C PHE A 74 1.46 -3.86 -8.13
N LYS A 75 2.75 -3.60 -7.90
CA LYS A 75 3.74 -3.38 -8.94
C LYS A 75 5.11 -3.87 -8.47
N TYR A 76 5.92 -4.34 -9.38
CA TYR A 76 7.35 -4.58 -9.15
C TYR A 76 8.18 -3.55 -9.89
N GLY A 77 9.12 -2.94 -9.20
CA GLY A 77 10.04 -1.95 -9.79
C GLY A 77 9.38 -0.72 -10.41
N GLY A 78 10.15 -0.04 -11.24
CA GLY A 78 9.74 1.12 -12.03
C GLY A 78 9.85 2.46 -11.28
N SER A 79 9.55 3.56 -11.97
CA SER A 79 9.75 4.92 -11.46
C SER A 79 8.97 5.21 -10.18
N SER A 80 9.47 6.14 -9.38
CA SER A 80 8.86 6.61 -8.13
C SER A 80 7.53 7.36 -8.31
N GLY A 81 7.17 7.75 -9.55
CA GLY A 81 5.95 8.52 -9.80
C GLY A 81 5.92 9.90 -9.10
N GLY A 82 7.07 10.44 -8.74
CA GLY A 82 7.17 11.69 -7.97
C GLY A 82 7.18 11.50 -6.45
N HIS A 83 6.84 10.33 -5.92
CA HIS A 83 6.80 10.05 -4.48
C HIS A 83 8.19 10.13 -3.85
N ASN A 84 8.40 11.07 -2.91
CA ASN A 84 9.71 11.37 -2.36
C ASN A 84 10.32 10.22 -1.55
N GLY A 85 9.49 9.44 -0.86
CA GLY A 85 9.94 8.24 -0.14
C GLY A 85 10.50 7.19 -1.10
N LEU A 86 9.79 6.92 -2.20
CA LEU A 86 10.26 5.99 -3.23
C LEU A 86 11.55 6.48 -3.90
N LYS A 87 11.68 7.79 -4.22
CA LYS A 87 12.95 8.35 -4.73
C LYS A 87 14.12 8.08 -3.80
N SER A 88 13.90 8.23 -2.50
CA SER A 88 14.92 7.97 -1.49
C SER A 88 15.30 6.49 -1.43
N ILE A 89 14.31 5.60 -1.49
CA ILE A 89 14.53 4.14 -1.49
C ILE A 89 15.25 3.72 -2.78
N ASP A 90 14.77 4.17 -3.95
CA ASP A 90 15.36 3.87 -5.26
C ASP A 90 16.84 4.28 -5.31
N LYS A 91 17.17 5.46 -4.75
CA LYS A 91 18.55 5.94 -4.64
C LYS A 91 19.43 5.05 -3.73
N ALA A 92 18.87 4.51 -2.65
CA ALA A 92 19.62 3.79 -1.62
C ALA A 92 19.77 2.28 -1.90
N MET A 93 18.83 1.64 -2.60
CA MET A 93 18.83 0.19 -2.84
C MET A 93 18.34 -0.24 -4.24
N GLY A 94 18.09 0.70 -5.14
CA GLY A 94 17.50 0.43 -6.46
C GLY A 94 15.98 0.28 -6.38
N ASP A 95 15.35 0.08 -7.53
CA ASP A 95 13.89 0.04 -7.68
C ASP A 95 13.31 -1.39 -7.70
N LYS A 96 14.15 -2.42 -7.54
CA LYS A 96 13.73 -3.83 -7.65
C LYS A 96 13.12 -4.35 -6.35
N TYR A 97 11.93 -3.87 -6.03
CA TYR A 97 11.11 -4.31 -4.90
C TYR A 97 9.62 -4.29 -5.27
N LEU A 98 8.82 -5.06 -4.54
CA LEU A 98 7.36 -5.05 -4.68
C LEU A 98 6.78 -3.80 -4.03
N ARG A 99 5.71 -3.28 -4.60
CA ARG A 99 4.95 -2.12 -4.10
C ARG A 99 3.48 -2.49 -3.94
N LEU A 100 2.94 -2.22 -2.78
CA LEU A 100 1.50 -2.10 -2.58
C LEU A 100 1.18 -0.60 -2.64
N ARG A 101 0.48 -0.20 -3.69
CA ARG A 101 0.09 1.18 -3.99
C ARG A 101 -1.32 1.39 -3.47
N PHE A 102 -1.46 2.16 -2.40
CA PHE A 102 -2.75 2.54 -1.84
C PHE A 102 -3.20 3.86 -2.44
N GLY A 103 -4.30 3.84 -3.18
CA GLY A 103 -4.84 5.03 -3.82
C GLY A 103 -5.37 6.03 -2.80
N ILE A 104 -4.88 7.25 -2.87
CA ILE A 104 -5.43 8.38 -2.11
C ILE A 104 -6.15 9.39 -3.02
N GLY A 105 -6.10 9.18 -4.37
CA GLY A 105 -6.68 10.09 -5.35
C GLY A 105 -5.90 11.40 -5.49
N ARG A 106 -6.43 12.30 -6.29
CA ARG A 106 -5.89 13.67 -6.47
C ARG A 106 -6.94 14.70 -6.10
N ASP A 107 -6.55 15.73 -5.40
CA ASP A 107 -7.29 16.98 -5.42
C ASP A 107 -7.06 17.66 -6.78
N THR A 108 -8.14 17.98 -7.48
CA THR A 108 -8.09 18.65 -8.80
C THR A 108 -7.98 20.17 -8.68
N GLN A 109 -8.14 20.73 -7.48
CA GLN A 109 -8.21 22.17 -7.25
C GLN A 109 -7.09 22.72 -6.37
N GLY A 110 -6.36 21.83 -5.65
CA GLY A 110 -5.36 22.20 -4.66
C GLY A 110 -3.92 21.89 -5.04
N ASN A 111 -3.02 22.26 -4.15
CA ASN A 111 -1.61 21.90 -4.22
C ASN A 111 -1.44 20.42 -3.82
N VAL A 112 -0.79 19.63 -4.67
CA VAL A 112 -0.52 18.21 -4.41
C VAL A 112 0.23 17.99 -3.09
N ILE A 113 1.15 18.87 -2.72
CA ILE A 113 1.93 18.75 -1.49
C ILE A 113 1.01 18.90 -0.27
N ASP A 114 0.15 19.91 -0.26
CA ASP A 114 -0.79 20.15 0.83
C ASP A 114 -1.79 19.00 0.95
N TYR A 115 -2.23 18.45 -0.18
CA TYR A 115 -3.13 17.31 -0.22
C TYR A 115 -2.53 16.05 0.42
N VAL A 116 -1.32 15.65 0.05
CA VAL A 116 -0.67 14.44 0.58
C VAL A 116 -0.22 14.58 2.03
N LEU A 117 -0.13 15.80 2.55
CA LEU A 117 0.19 16.08 3.95
C LEU A 117 -1.05 16.35 4.82
N SER A 118 -2.24 16.37 4.22
CA SER A 118 -3.48 16.61 4.97
C SER A 118 -3.94 15.35 5.73
N ASP A 119 -4.71 15.56 6.79
CA ASP A 119 -5.36 14.48 7.52
C ASP A 119 -6.54 13.89 6.71
N PHE A 120 -6.76 12.60 6.89
CA PHE A 120 -7.94 11.94 6.33
C PHE A 120 -9.21 12.38 7.06
N ASN A 121 -10.27 12.65 6.31
CA ASN A 121 -11.57 12.91 6.87
C ASN A 121 -12.25 11.61 7.39
N THR A 122 -13.39 11.77 8.09
CA THR A 122 -14.11 10.64 8.71
C THR A 122 -14.56 9.57 7.69
N GLN A 123 -14.96 9.97 6.49
CA GLN A 123 -15.40 9.04 5.45
C GLN A 123 -14.21 8.26 4.88
N GLU A 124 -13.10 8.93 4.66
CA GLU A 124 -11.84 8.32 4.22
C GLU A 124 -11.30 7.34 5.26
N ILE A 125 -11.31 7.71 6.54
CA ILE A 125 -10.92 6.80 7.64
C ILE A 125 -11.82 5.55 7.66
N ALA A 126 -13.12 5.71 7.48
CA ALA A 126 -14.04 4.57 7.42
C ALA A 126 -13.72 3.64 6.24
N GLN A 127 -13.44 4.20 5.06
CA GLN A 127 -13.08 3.43 3.88
C GLN A 127 -11.72 2.74 4.04
N ILE A 128 -10.71 3.42 4.58
CA ILE A 128 -9.41 2.82 4.93
C ILE A 128 -9.63 1.64 5.86
N THR A 129 -10.41 1.83 6.92
CA THR A 129 -10.69 0.79 7.92
C THR A 129 -11.31 -0.46 7.29
N GLN A 130 -12.22 -0.31 6.33
CA GLN A 130 -12.81 -1.42 5.59
C GLN A 130 -11.79 -2.13 4.68
N THR A 131 -10.75 -1.43 4.24
CA THR A 131 -9.71 -1.97 3.36
C THR A 131 -8.60 -2.70 4.11
N LEU A 132 -8.39 -2.39 5.40
CA LEU A 132 -7.30 -2.96 6.21
C LEU A 132 -7.27 -4.50 6.25
N PRO A 133 -8.39 -5.24 6.42
CA PRO A 133 -8.38 -6.70 6.38
C PRO A 133 -7.86 -7.24 5.04
N PHE A 134 -8.22 -6.59 3.94
CA PHE A 134 -7.78 -6.97 2.60
C PHE A 134 -6.26 -6.78 2.43
N ILE A 135 -5.74 -5.63 2.90
CA ILE A 135 -4.28 -5.38 2.93
C ILE A 135 -3.57 -6.43 3.78
N GLN A 136 -4.13 -6.79 4.93
CA GLN A 136 -3.57 -7.82 5.79
C GLN A 136 -3.48 -9.17 5.09
N PHE A 137 -4.54 -9.61 4.40
CA PHE A 137 -4.50 -10.85 3.64
C PHE A 137 -3.47 -10.81 2.50
N ALA A 138 -3.33 -9.67 1.81
CA ALA A 138 -2.32 -9.50 0.78
C ALA A 138 -0.90 -9.59 1.33
N ILE A 139 -0.63 -8.98 2.50
CA ILE A 139 0.66 -9.07 3.18
C ILE A 139 0.92 -10.49 3.66
N ALA A 140 -0.07 -11.16 4.28
CA ALA A 140 0.04 -12.55 4.71
C ALA A 140 0.36 -13.47 3.53
N TYR A 141 -0.32 -13.26 2.42
CA TYR A 141 -0.05 -13.99 1.18
C TYR A 141 1.36 -13.75 0.65
N PHE A 142 1.83 -12.49 0.65
CA PHE A 142 3.18 -12.15 0.21
C PHE A 142 4.27 -12.90 0.96
N TYR A 143 4.21 -12.96 2.29
CA TYR A 143 5.27 -13.62 3.07
C TYR A 143 5.12 -15.15 3.16
N THR A 144 3.98 -15.72 2.77
CA THR A 144 3.80 -17.19 2.71
C THR A 144 4.12 -17.78 1.35
N MET A 145 4.18 -16.94 0.30
CA MET A 145 4.46 -17.41 -1.05
C MET A 145 5.90 -17.86 -1.23
N GLN A 146 6.05 -18.94 -1.97
CA GLN A 146 7.33 -19.40 -2.51
C GLN A 146 7.26 -19.28 -4.04
N GLY A 147 8.39 -18.97 -4.66
CA GLY A 147 8.47 -18.84 -6.12
C GLY A 147 9.21 -17.59 -6.58
N SER A 148 9.16 -17.33 -7.86
CA SER A 148 9.76 -16.13 -8.45
C SER A 148 9.00 -14.87 -8.05
N ILE A 149 9.66 -13.72 -8.12
CA ILE A 149 9.01 -12.43 -7.82
C ILE A 149 7.87 -12.14 -8.81
N GLU A 150 8.00 -12.62 -10.04
CA GLU A 150 7.00 -12.52 -11.10
C GLU A 150 5.74 -13.31 -10.75
N ASP A 151 5.89 -14.53 -10.22
CA ASP A 151 4.76 -15.37 -9.78
C ASP A 151 4.06 -14.72 -8.58
N ILE A 152 4.83 -14.26 -7.59
CA ILE A 152 4.30 -13.55 -6.43
C ILE A 152 3.50 -12.32 -6.88
N LEU A 153 4.05 -11.50 -7.78
CA LEU A 153 3.37 -10.32 -8.32
C LEU A 153 2.08 -10.68 -9.05
N ALA A 154 2.12 -11.69 -9.94
CA ALA A 154 0.95 -12.12 -10.69
C ALA A 154 -0.19 -12.57 -9.76
N HIS A 155 0.13 -13.34 -8.73
CA HIS A 155 -0.84 -13.76 -7.72
C HIS A 155 -1.41 -12.59 -6.91
N LEU A 156 -0.55 -11.66 -6.47
CA LEU A 156 -1.00 -10.47 -5.76
C LEU A 156 -1.91 -9.59 -6.63
N GLN A 157 -1.56 -9.39 -7.90
CA GLN A 157 -2.38 -8.61 -8.84
C GLN A 157 -3.73 -9.27 -9.12
N ASN A 158 -3.77 -10.59 -9.29
CA ASN A 158 -5.00 -11.31 -9.62
C ASN A 158 -5.94 -11.42 -8.42
N ARG A 159 -5.44 -11.60 -7.21
CA ARG A 159 -6.25 -11.85 -6.02
C ARG A 159 -6.53 -10.60 -5.18
N PHE A 160 -5.57 -9.66 -5.14
CA PHE A 160 -5.57 -8.55 -4.19
C PHE A 160 -5.56 -7.17 -4.85
N THR A 161 -5.82 -7.06 -6.14
CA THR A 161 -6.12 -5.76 -6.75
C THR A 161 -7.56 -5.38 -6.41
N LEU A 162 -7.71 -4.31 -5.63
CA LEU A 162 -9.01 -3.75 -5.28
C LEU A 162 -9.30 -2.54 -6.17
N ARG A 163 -10.46 -2.54 -6.81
CA ARG A 163 -11.00 -1.39 -7.54
C ARG A 163 -12.37 -1.06 -6.99
N ASN A 164 -12.49 0.07 -6.34
CA ASN A 164 -13.79 0.59 -5.92
C ASN A 164 -14.59 1.00 -7.16
N LYS A 165 -15.59 0.21 -7.52
CA LYS A 165 -16.46 0.47 -8.67
C LYS A 165 -17.35 1.70 -8.51
N SER A 166 -17.31 2.40 -7.37
CA SER A 166 -18.22 3.48 -7.00
C SER A 166 -17.96 4.83 -7.67
N GLN A 167 -16.98 4.96 -8.59
CA GLN A 167 -16.68 6.24 -9.25
C GLN A 167 -16.92 6.28 -10.76
N LYS A 168 -17.56 5.28 -11.37
CA LYS A 168 -18.19 5.48 -12.68
C LYS A 168 -19.69 5.29 -12.49
N PRO A 169 -20.52 6.33 -12.70
CA PRO A 169 -21.95 6.10 -12.84
C PRO A 169 -22.10 5.13 -14.00
N ASN A 170 -22.56 3.91 -13.68
CA ASN A 170 -22.86 2.92 -14.69
C ASN A 170 -23.95 3.50 -15.57
N LYS A 171 -23.68 3.73 -16.87
CA LYS A 171 -24.69 4.22 -17.82
C LYS A 171 -25.95 3.35 -17.83
N ASP A 172 -25.84 2.08 -17.38
CA ASP A 172 -26.95 1.15 -17.33
C ASP A 172 -27.88 1.38 -16.13
N SER A 173 -27.40 1.94 -15.00
CA SER A 173 -28.26 2.29 -13.85
C SER A 173 -29.17 3.51 -14.12
N ILE A 174 -28.80 4.36 -15.07
CA ILE A 174 -29.64 5.50 -15.48
C ILE A 174 -30.86 5.05 -16.31
N ASN A 175 -30.75 3.91 -17.00
CA ASN A 175 -31.87 3.39 -17.79
C ASN A 175 -32.91 2.65 -16.94
N ILE A 176 -32.50 1.98 -15.86
CA ILE A 176 -33.43 1.29 -14.94
C ILE A 176 -34.30 2.30 -14.17
N THR A 177 -33.72 3.44 -13.77
CA THR A 177 -34.47 4.49 -13.06
C THR A 177 -35.47 5.21 -13.98
N LYS A 178 -35.18 5.34 -15.28
CA LYS A 178 -36.09 5.93 -16.26
C LYS A 178 -37.24 5.00 -16.66
N GLN A 179 -37.04 3.70 -16.61
CA GLN A 179 -38.07 2.70 -16.91
C GLN A 179 -39.06 2.59 -15.76
N ASN A 180 -38.60 2.58 -14.50
CA ASN A 180 -39.45 2.56 -13.31
C ASN A 180 -40.28 3.83 -13.09
N ILE A 181 -39.97 4.94 -13.75
CA ILE A 181 -40.77 6.17 -13.70
C ILE A 181 -41.86 6.17 -14.79
N ARG A 182 -41.67 5.43 -15.88
CA ARG A 182 -42.67 5.34 -16.95
C ARG A 182 -43.81 4.36 -16.63
N ASP A 183 -43.55 3.34 -15.82
CA ASP A 183 -44.55 2.30 -15.45
C ASP A 183 -45.39 2.69 -14.22
N LYS A 184 -45.25 3.93 -13.70
CA LYS A 184 -46.07 4.49 -12.61
C LYS A 184 -46.89 5.73 -12.99
N ARG A 185 -47.22 5.88 -14.29
CA ARG A 185 -48.23 6.85 -14.73
C ARG A 185 -49.39 6.20 -15.46
#